data_540ffb8c6f42c1b5943e19690856d70f
#
_entry.id   540ffb8c6f42c1b5943e19690856d70f
#
_cell.length_a   1.000
_cell.length_b   1.000
_cell.length_c   1.000
_cell.angle_alpha   90.00
_cell.angle_beta   90.00
_cell.angle_gamma   90.00
#
_symmetry.space_group_name_H-M   'P 1'
#
loop_
_entity.id
_entity.type
_entity.pdbx_description
1 polymer ?
#
loop_
_entity_poly.entity_id
_entity_poly.type
_entity_poly.pdbx_seq_one_letter_code
_entity_poly.pdbx_strand_id
1 'polypeptide(L)'
;MPLFQRFTRKVIVAWRLPLREKVWFLLFFPYSGIIRASILMLPFQWLSRSYGQHYHNQQLSSLVTVQQLQQAWRIGKMAELAARYTPWQSKCLVQALMVRTLLGFYRIPYVLHLGATMTGDDQEPMKAHAWVKVGRWVVSGGEGHRAFAIVGTYLTPNIVKNRNSQAPTQLF
;
A
#
# COMPACT_ATOMS: atom_id res chain seq x y z
N MET A 1 -22.68 23.11 -7.66
CA MET A 1 -22.00 22.72 -8.92
C MET A 1 -22.72 21.52 -9.49
N PRO A 2 -23.23 21.55 -10.72
CA PRO A 2 -24.00 20.46 -11.31
C PRO A 2 -23.15 19.20 -11.48
N LEU A 3 -23.75 18.04 -11.20
CA LEU A 3 -23.15 16.69 -11.29
C LEU A 3 -22.43 16.46 -12.62
N PHE A 4 -22.93 17.06 -13.70
CA PHE A 4 -22.37 16.96 -15.05
C PHE A 4 -20.98 17.56 -15.18
N GLN A 5 -20.69 18.70 -14.55
CA GLN A 5 -19.35 19.31 -14.58
C GLN A 5 -18.31 18.49 -13.77
N ARG A 6 -18.75 17.79 -12.74
CA ARG A 6 -17.88 16.86 -12.00
C ARG A 6 -17.55 15.62 -12.84
N PHE A 7 -18.50 15.15 -13.63
CA PHE A 7 -18.32 13.97 -14.50
C PHE A 7 -17.38 14.28 -15.67
N THR A 8 -17.61 15.37 -16.39
CA THR A 8 -16.76 15.79 -17.53
C THR A 8 -15.31 16.04 -17.11
N ARG A 9 -15.09 16.71 -15.98
CA ARG A 9 -13.75 16.95 -15.45
C ARG A 9 -13.03 15.63 -15.10
N LYS A 10 -13.76 14.64 -14.61
CA LYS A 10 -13.22 13.31 -14.27
C LYS A 10 -12.82 12.53 -15.52
N VAL A 11 -13.62 12.58 -16.57
CA VAL A 11 -13.33 11.93 -17.85
C VAL A 11 -12.10 12.57 -18.53
N ILE A 12 -11.97 13.89 -18.49
CA ILE A 12 -10.82 14.62 -19.06
C ILE A 12 -9.52 14.25 -18.32
N VAL A 13 -9.56 14.14 -16.98
CA VAL A 13 -8.39 13.72 -16.21
C VAL A 13 -7.98 12.29 -16.54
N ALA A 14 -8.95 11.38 -16.63
CA ALA A 14 -8.69 9.98 -17.01
C ALA A 14 -8.12 9.86 -18.43
N TRP A 15 -8.58 10.72 -19.36
CA TRP A 15 -8.09 10.72 -20.74
C TRP A 15 -6.63 11.19 -20.86
N ARG A 16 -6.19 12.11 -20.00
CA ARG A 16 -4.83 12.67 -20.00
C ARG A 16 -3.78 11.79 -19.31
N LEU A 17 -4.19 10.72 -18.63
CA LEU A 17 -3.25 9.80 -17.98
C LEU A 17 -2.41 9.05 -19.03
N PRO A 18 -1.10 8.82 -18.78
CA PRO A 18 -0.27 7.92 -19.58
C PRO A 18 -0.92 6.52 -19.69
N LEU A 19 -0.74 5.86 -20.82
CA LEU A 19 -1.37 4.55 -21.08
C LEU A 19 -1.10 3.54 -19.95
N ARG A 20 0.12 3.53 -19.41
CA ARG A 20 0.51 2.68 -18.29
C ARG A 20 -0.33 2.93 -17.01
N GLU A 21 -0.61 4.19 -16.70
CA GLU A 21 -1.42 4.57 -15.54
C GLU A 21 -2.91 4.23 -15.75
N LYS A 22 -3.41 4.32 -16.98
CA LYS A 22 -4.75 3.83 -17.34
C LYS A 22 -4.88 2.34 -17.11
N VAL A 23 -3.88 1.56 -17.52
CA VAL A 23 -3.85 0.11 -17.29
C VAL A 23 -3.83 -0.20 -15.78
N TRP A 24 -3.01 0.51 -14.99
CA TRP A 24 -3.00 0.32 -13.53
C TRP A 24 -4.35 0.65 -12.90
N PHE A 25 -4.98 1.75 -13.30
CA PHE A 25 -6.30 2.12 -12.82
C PHE A 25 -7.34 1.04 -13.14
N LEU A 26 -7.36 0.56 -14.38
CA LEU A 26 -8.29 -0.49 -14.84
C LEU A 26 -8.09 -1.81 -14.09
N LEU A 27 -6.84 -2.16 -13.77
CA LEU A 27 -6.51 -3.34 -12.97
C LEU A 27 -6.89 -3.14 -11.49
N PHE A 28 -6.62 -1.98 -10.93
CA PHE A 28 -6.91 -1.71 -9.52
C PHE A 28 -8.41 -1.69 -9.22
N PHE A 29 -9.23 -1.28 -10.17
CA PHE A 29 -10.67 -1.19 -9.95
C PHE A 29 -11.28 -2.57 -9.56
N PRO A 30 -11.23 -3.63 -10.39
CA PRO A 30 -11.74 -4.95 -10.00
C PRO A 30 -10.92 -5.60 -8.89
N TYR A 31 -9.60 -5.40 -8.89
CA TYR A 31 -8.71 -5.98 -7.90
C TYR A 31 -8.99 -5.49 -6.47
N SER A 32 -9.37 -4.22 -6.30
CA SER A 32 -9.79 -3.69 -5.01
C SER A 32 -11.03 -4.39 -4.45
N GLY A 33 -11.96 -4.80 -5.31
CA GLY A 33 -13.12 -5.59 -4.94
C GLY A 33 -12.74 -7.00 -4.48
N ILE A 34 -11.82 -7.66 -5.17
CA ILE A 34 -11.30 -8.97 -4.78
C ILE A 34 -10.61 -8.89 -3.42
N ILE A 35 -9.73 -7.90 -3.21
CA ILE A 35 -9.08 -7.68 -1.91
C ILE A 35 -10.14 -7.43 -0.82
N ARG A 36 -11.13 -6.59 -1.10
CA ARG A 36 -12.21 -6.30 -0.14
C ARG A 36 -12.98 -7.56 0.24
N ALA A 37 -13.36 -8.38 -0.75
CA ALA A 37 -14.02 -9.65 -0.51
C ALA A 37 -13.13 -10.59 0.32
N SER A 38 -11.85 -10.69 -0.02
CA SER A 38 -10.88 -11.52 0.74
C SER A 38 -10.76 -11.08 2.21
N ILE A 39 -10.72 -9.76 2.48
CA ILE A 39 -10.67 -9.23 3.86
C ILE A 39 -11.93 -9.57 4.65
N LEU A 40 -13.09 -9.63 3.99
CA LEU A 40 -14.36 -9.94 4.66
C LEU A 40 -14.57 -11.43 4.86
N MET A 41 -14.04 -12.27 3.96
CA MET A 41 -14.30 -13.72 3.94
C MET A 41 -13.19 -14.55 4.61
N LEU A 42 -11.96 -14.05 4.65
CA LEU A 42 -10.81 -14.81 5.14
C LEU A 42 -10.35 -14.30 6.51
N PRO A 43 -9.95 -15.20 7.43
CA PRO A 43 -9.32 -14.81 8.69
C PRO A 43 -8.03 -14.00 8.43
N PHE A 44 -7.81 -12.95 9.22
CA PHE A 44 -6.65 -12.07 9.09
C PHE A 44 -5.31 -12.84 9.10
N GLN A 45 -5.21 -13.93 9.84
CA GLN A 45 -4.01 -14.77 9.90
C GLN A 45 -3.62 -15.36 8.53
N TRP A 46 -4.59 -15.68 7.67
CA TRP A 46 -4.34 -16.18 6.32
C TRP A 46 -3.88 -15.07 5.38
N LEU A 47 -4.53 -13.92 5.49
CA LEU A 47 -4.14 -12.75 4.69
C LEU A 47 -2.73 -12.27 5.05
N SER A 48 -2.41 -12.20 6.34
CA SER A 48 -1.12 -11.69 6.82
C SER A 48 0.08 -12.53 6.36
N ARG A 49 -0.10 -13.85 6.18
CA ARG A 49 0.93 -14.73 5.58
C ARG A 49 1.32 -14.31 4.17
N SER A 50 0.38 -13.71 3.42
CA SER A 50 0.65 -13.21 2.05
C SER A 50 1.38 -11.86 2.04
N TYR A 51 1.47 -11.14 3.17
CA TYR A 51 2.00 -9.78 3.20
C TYR A 51 3.53 -9.70 3.12
N GLY A 52 4.24 -10.80 3.27
CA GLY A 52 5.70 -10.88 3.27
C GLY A 52 6.25 -11.35 4.61
N GLN A 53 7.55 -11.19 4.81
CA GLN A 53 8.16 -11.56 6.09
C GLN A 53 7.78 -10.56 7.17
N HIS A 54 7.27 -11.07 8.29
CA HIS A 54 6.83 -10.29 9.44
C HIS A 54 8.00 -9.93 10.35
N TYR A 55 8.12 -8.66 10.67
CA TYR A 55 9.07 -8.12 11.65
C TYR A 55 8.31 -7.35 12.72
N HIS A 56 8.59 -7.64 13.99
CA HIS A 56 7.94 -6.96 15.10
C HIS A 56 8.45 -5.52 15.24
N ASN A 57 7.52 -4.56 15.24
CA ASN A 57 7.69 -3.16 15.70
C ASN A 57 8.95 -2.41 15.22
N GLN A 58 9.49 -2.70 14.03
CA GLN A 58 10.66 -2.02 13.52
C GLN A 58 10.31 -0.99 12.46
N GLN A 59 10.82 0.23 12.61
CA GLN A 59 10.81 1.23 11.55
C GLN A 59 11.92 0.91 10.54
N LEU A 60 11.58 0.13 9.56
CA LEU A 60 12.51 -0.27 8.49
C LEU A 60 12.33 0.63 7.27
N SER A 61 13.42 0.84 6.54
CA SER A 61 13.44 1.56 5.27
C SER A 61 14.12 0.73 4.20
N SER A 62 13.55 0.72 3.00
CA SER A 62 14.12 0.02 1.85
C SER A 62 15.11 0.92 1.11
N LEU A 63 16.22 0.35 0.64
CA LEU A 63 17.12 1.02 -0.30
C LEU A 63 16.51 0.94 -1.70
N VAL A 64 16.30 2.10 -2.32
CA VAL A 64 15.66 2.21 -3.64
C VAL A 64 16.32 3.29 -4.48
N THR A 65 16.30 3.13 -5.79
CA THR A 65 16.73 4.17 -6.73
C THR A 65 15.69 5.29 -6.84
N VAL A 66 16.11 6.44 -7.33
CA VAL A 66 15.21 7.58 -7.59
C VAL A 66 14.09 7.19 -8.56
N GLN A 67 14.41 6.41 -9.60
CA GLN A 67 13.43 5.93 -10.57
C GLN A 67 12.38 5.01 -9.93
N GLN A 68 12.81 4.06 -9.09
CA GLN A 68 11.92 3.20 -8.34
C GLN A 68 11.00 3.99 -7.40
N LEU A 69 11.55 5.03 -6.75
CA LEU A 69 10.78 5.89 -5.86
C LEU A 69 9.69 6.66 -6.60
N GLN A 70 10.04 7.25 -7.76
CA GLN A 70 9.06 7.96 -8.61
C GLN A 70 7.97 7.01 -9.12
N GLN A 71 8.34 5.80 -9.54
CA GLN A 71 7.39 4.80 -9.98
C GLN A 71 6.46 4.37 -8.84
N ALA A 72 7.00 4.12 -7.66
CA ALA A 72 6.24 3.75 -6.48
C ALA A 72 5.22 4.85 -6.10
N TRP A 73 5.63 6.11 -6.17
CA TRP A 73 4.74 7.23 -5.89
C TRP A 73 3.58 7.30 -6.89
N ARG A 74 3.83 7.10 -8.20
CA ARG A 74 2.78 7.04 -9.22
C ARG A 74 1.82 5.88 -8.98
N ILE A 75 2.33 4.70 -8.61
CA ILE A 75 1.52 3.53 -8.24
C ILE A 75 0.60 3.87 -7.07
N GLY A 76 1.13 4.50 -6.01
CA GLY A 76 0.35 4.93 -4.86
C GLY A 76 -0.78 5.90 -5.24
N LYS A 77 -0.48 6.89 -6.09
CA LYS A 77 -1.49 7.84 -6.59
C LYS A 77 -2.58 7.17 -7.44
N MET A 78 -2.24 6.16 -8.24
CA MET A 78 -3.24 5.41 -9.01
C MET A 78 -4.11 4.53 -8.11
N ALA A 79 -3.56 3.93 -7.06
CA ALA A 79 -4.34 3.17 -6.09
C ALA A 79 -5.31 4.07 -5.31
N GLU A 80 -4.88 5.25 -4.87
CA GLU A 80 -5.72 6.26 -4.23
C GLU A 80 -6.84 6.71 -5.17
N LEU A 81 -6.49 6.98 -6.43
CA LEU A 81 -7.47 7.37 -7.45
C LEU A 81 -8.51 6.26 -7.67
N ALA A 82 -8.08 5.02 -7.86
CA ALA A 82 -8.98 3.89 -8.03
C ALA A 82 -9.90 3.71 -6.82
N ALA A 83 -9.38 3.83 -5.59
CA ALA A 83 -10.14 3.72 -4.36
C ALA A 83 -11.27 4.76 -4.24
N ARG A 84 -11.08 5.97 -4.80
CA ARG A 84 -12.11 7.03 -4.83
C ARG A 84 -13.28 6.74 -5.79
N TYR A 85 -13.07 5.86 -6.78
CA TYR A 85 -14.06 5.55 -7.81
C TYR A 85 -14.74 4.20 -7.63
N THR A 86 -14.27 3.37 -6.70
CA THR A 86 -14.92 2.09 -6.39
C THR A 86 -16.22 2.31 -5.61
N PRO A 87 -17.31 1.56 -5.93
CA PRO A 87 -18.58 1.67 -5.20
C PRO A 87 -18.52 1.09 -3.78
N TRP A 88 -17.48 0.34 -3.47
CA TRP A 88 -17.22 -0.22 -2.14
C TRP A 88 -16.16 0.59 -1.39
N GLN A 89 -16.14 0.46 -0.06
CA GLN A 89 -15.16 1.13 0.78
C GLN A 89 -13.76 0.52 0.61
N SER A 90 -12.92 1.18 -0.18
CA SER A 90 -11.50 0.86 -0.32
C SER A 90 -10.68 1.57 0.75
N LYS A 91 -10.79 1.07 2.01
CA LYS A 91 -10.05 1.62 3.17
C LYS A 91 -8.52 1.43 3.03
N CYS A 92 -7.77 2.01 3.94
CA CYS A 92 -6.30 2.04 3.94
C CYS A 92 -5.63 0.68 3.66
N LEU A 93 -6.15 -0.41 4.24
CA LEU A 93 -5.61 -1.76 4.01
C LEU A 93 -5.80 -2.23 2.57
N VAL A 94 -6.96 -1.99 1.95
CA VAL A 94 -7.20 -2.33 0.54
C VAL A 94 -6.22 -1.59 -0.36
N GLN A 95 -6.05 -0.28 -0.16
CA GLN A 95 -5.10 0.54 -0.92
C GLN A 95 -3.65 0.08 -0.73
N ALA A 96 -3.26 -0.20 0.51
CA ALA A 96 -1.93 -0.71 0.82
C ALA A 96 -1.63 -2.04 0.13
N LEU A 97 -2.60 -2.96 0.08
CA LEU A 97 -2.45 -4.25 -0.61
C LEU A 97 -2.41 -4.10 -2.14
N MET A 98 -3.20 -3.20 -2.72
CA MET A 98 -3.12 -2.87 -4.15
C MET A 98 -1.73 -2.37 -4.52
N VAL A 99 -1.23 -1.38 -3.78
CA VAL A 99 0.10 -0.78 -3.99
C VAL A 99 1.20 -1.84 -3.84
N ARG A 100 1.16 -2.60 -2.75
CA ARG A 100 2.10 -3.69 -2.49
C ARG A 100 2.20 -4.67 -3.66
N THR A 101 1.07 -5.11 -4.20
CA THR A 101 1.05 -6.09 -5.29
C THR A 101 1.76 -5.57 -6.54
N LEU A 102 1.48 -4.32 -6.92
CA LEU A 102 2.12 -3.73 -8.09
C LEU A 102 3.61 -3.42 -7.85
N LEU A 103 3.98 -2.99 -6.63
CA LEU A 103 5.39 -2.84 -6.24
C LEU A 103 6.14 -4.17 -6.31
N GLY A 104 5.51 -5.26 -5.84
CA GLY A 104 6.06 -6.62 -5.96
C GLY A 104 6.25 -7.06 -7.41
N PHE A 105 5.29 -6.79 -8.28
CA PHE A 105 5.39 -7.06 -9.71
C PHE A 105 6.57 -6.33 -10.37
N TYR A 106 6.78 -5.07 -10.02
CA TYR A 106 7.91 -4.28 -10.52
C TYR A 106 9.21 -4.50 -9.74
N ARG A 107 9.22 -5.44 -8.77
CA ARG A 107 10.38 -5.74 -7.91
C ARG A 107 10.93 -4.50 -7.18
N ILE A 108 10.06 -3.56 -6.85
CA ILE A 108 10.41 -2.37 -6.07
C ILE A 108 10.34 -2.75 -4.58
N PRO A 109 11.44 -2.62 -3.82
CA PRO A 109 11.46 -2.91 -2.40
C PRO A 109 10.53 -1.97 -1.62
N TYR A 110 9.70 -2.54 -0.76
CA TYR A 110 8.75 -1.79 0.07
C TYR A 110 8.67 -2.34 1.49
N VAL A 111 8.11 -1.52 2.37
CA VAL A 111 7.75 -1.88 3.74
C VAL A 111 6.27 -1.57 3.93
N LEU A 112 5.48 -2.56 4.29
CA LEU A 112 4.09 -2.41 4.70
C LEU A 112 4.02 -2.37 6.22
N HIS A 113 3.46 -1.30 6.77
CA HIS A 113 3.18 -1.16 8.19
C HIS A 113 1.69 -1.31 8.45
N LEU A 114 1.38 -1.99 9.55
CA LEU A 114 0.08 -1.98 10.18
C LEU A 114 0.21 -1.25 11.51
N GLY A 115 -0.70 -0.35 11.80
CA GLY A 115 -0.72 0.41 13.02
C GLY A 115 -2.08 0.37 13.69
N ALA A 116 -2.10 0.62 14.99
CA ALA A 116 -3.30 0.76 15.79
C ALA A 116 -3.17 1.97 16.72
N THR A 117 -4.31 2.59 17.03
CA THR A 117 -4.42 3.66 18.03
C THR A 117 -5.72 3.51 18.81
N MET A 118 -5.68 3.86 20.07
CA MET A 118 -6.89 3.94 20.90
C MET A 118 -7.59 5.26 20.63
N THR A 119 -8.91 5.24 20.55
CA THR A 119 -9.71 6.43 20.21
C THR A 119 -10.34 7.13 21.40
N GLY A 120 -10.51 6.43 22.51
CA GLY A 120 -11.31 6.91 23.65
C GLY A 120 -12.80 6.90 23.39
N ASP A 121 -13.26 6.34 22.28
CA ASP A 121 -14.67 6.15 21.92
C ASP A 121 -15.09 4.72 22.29
N ASP A 122 -16.10 4.58 23.15
CA ASP A 122 -16.59 3.28 23.63
C ASP A 122 -17.19 2.41 22.51
N GLN A 123 -17.68 3.02 21.43
CA GLN A 123 -18.23 2.30 20.28
C GLN A 123 -17.16 1.80 19.31
N GLU A 124 -16.04 2.52 19.18
CA GLU A 124 -14.92 2.15 18.34
C GLU A 124 -13.59 2.37 19.11
N PRO A 125 -13.31 1.55 20.15
CA PRO A 125 -12.20 1.82 21.09
C PRO A 125 -10.83 1.79 20.43
N MET A 126 -10.69 1.14 19.28
CA MET A 126 -9.43 1.01 18.55
C MET A 126 -9.61 1.27 17.05
N LYS A 127 -8.78 2.13 16.49
CA LYS A 127 -8.66 2.32 15.05
C LYS A 127 -7.39 1.64 14.52
N ALA A 128 -7.52 0.98 13.37
CA ALA A 128 -6.41 0.38 12.65
C ALA A 128 -6.11 1.16 11.37
N HIS A 129 -4.83 1.23 11.02
CA HIS A 129 -4.36 1.88 9.80
C HIS A 129 -3.28 1.04 9.12
N ALA A 130 -3.19 1.17 7.79
CA ALA A 130 -2.18 0.50 6.98
C ALA A 130 -1.53 1.49 6.03
N TRP A 131 -0.20 1.47 5.96
CA TRP A 131 0.55 2.32 5.03
C TRP A 131 1.76 1.60 4.45
N VAL A 132 2.16 2.02 3.25
CA VAL A 132 3.29 1.47 2.53
C VAL A 132 4.37 2.52 2.38
N LYS A 133 5.61 2.15 2.74
CA LYS A 133 6.81 2.96 2.56
C LYS A 133 7.70 2.37 1.47
N VAL A 134 8.29 3.25 0.67
CA VAL A 134 9.36 2.93 -0.28
C VAL A 134 10.49 3.92 -0.03
N GLY A 135 11.65 3.42 0.37
CA GLY A 135 12.68 4.28 0.95
C GLY A 135 12.10 5.07 2.13
N ARG A 136 12.32 6.37 2.14
CA ARG A 136 11.79 7.29 3.19
C ARG A 136 10.38 7.81 2.90
N TRP A 137 9.79 7.53 1.73
CA TRP A 137 8.50 8.07 1.33
C TRP A 137 7.34 7.12 1.68
N VAL A 138 6.26 7.69 2.20
CA VAL A 138 4.99 6.97 2.34
C VAL A 138 4.24 7.12 1.02
N VAL A 139 4.09 6.02 0.30
CA VAL A 139 3.47 6.01 -1.05
C VAL A 139 1.99 5.65 -1.02
N SER A 140 1.50 5.12 0.09
CA SER A 140 0.07 4.84 0.34
C SER A 140 -0.23 4.93 1.82
N GLY A 141 -1.41 5.42 2.19
CA GLY A 141 -1.84 5.54 3.58
C GLY A 141 -1.05 6.59 4.38
N GLY A 142 -0.53 7.65 3.73
CA GLY A 142 0.30 8.66 4.39
C GLY A 142 -0.47 9.57 5.34
N GLU A 143 -1.75 9.77 5.10
CA GLU A 143 -2.57 10.67 5.90
C GLU A 143 -2.79 10.09 7.30
N GLY A 144 -2.42 10.86 8.32
CA GLY A 144 -2.63 10.51 9.72
C GLY A 144 -1.79 9.33 10.26
N HIS A 145 -0.93 8.67 9.47
CA HIS A 145 -0.20 7.45 9.87
C HIS A 145 0.65 7.62 11.12
N ARG A 146 1.09 8.85 11.44
CA ARG A 146 1.91 9.16 12.63
C ARG A 146 1.14 9.03 13.95
N ALA A 147 -0.20 9.06 13.91
CA ALA A 147 -1.05 8.87 15.07
C ALA A 147 -1.23 7.40 15.47
N PHE A 148 -0.66 6.47 14.70
CA PHE A 148 -0.80 5.03 14.91
C PHE A 148 0.50 4.41 15.39
N ALA A 149 0.46 3.67 16.49
CA ALA A 149 1.56 2.82 16.92
C ALA A 149 1.70 1.63 15.96
N ILE A 150 2.93 1.32 15.54
CA ILE A 150 3.20 0.19 14.64
C ILE A 150 3.00 -1.11 15.41
N VAL A 151 2.07 -1.94 14.96
CA VAL A 151 1.79 -3.28 15.53
C VAL A 151 2.28 -4.41 14.63
N GLY A 152 2.60 -4.12 13.37
CA GLY A 152 3.16 -5.10 12.44
C GLY A 152 3.91 -4.43 11.29
N THR A 153 5.03 -5.02 10.89
CA THR A 153 5.86 -4.58 9.77
C THR A 153 6.14 -5.77 8.86
N TYR A 154 5.87 -5.61 7.57
CA TYR A 154 6.05 -6.64 6.56
C TYR A 154 6.99 -6.14 5.46
N LEU A 155 8.05 -6.90 5.22
CA LEU A 155 9.05 -6.59 4.21
C LEU A 155 8.84 -7.39 2.93
N THR A 156 9.18 -6.78 1.80
CA THR A 156 9.25 -7.53 0.54
C THR A 156 10.34 -8.61 0.64
N PRO A 157 10.09 -9.83 0.10
CA PRO A 157 11.08 -10.92 0.14
C PRO A 157 12.45 -10.57 -0.45
N ASN A 158 12.49 -9.62 -1.39
CA ASN A 158 13.74 -9.21 -2.05
C ASN A 158 14.71 -8.45 -1.12
N ILE A 159 14.22 -7.74 -0.09
CA ILE A 159 15.10 -7.06 0.88
C ILE A 159 15.84 -8.09 1.72
N VAL A 160 15.16 -9.13 2.12
CA VAL A 160 15.71 -10.19 2.98
C VAL A 160 16.78 -10.99 2.26
N LYS A 161 16.56 -11.30 0.98
CA LYS A 161 17.53 -12.04 0.16
C LYS A 161 18.87 -11.27 0.00
N ASN A 162 18.81 -9.94 -0.15
CA ASN A 162 20.01 -9.10 -0.23
C ASN A 162 20.78 -9.04 1.11
N ARG A 163 20.10 -9.09 2.26
CA ARG A 163 20.79 -9.08 3.54
C ARG A 163 21.59 -10.37 3.79
N ASN A 164 21.06 -11.52 3.37
CA ASN A 164 21.73 -12.81 3.53
C ASN A 164 22.90 -13.00 2.55
N SER A 165 22.90 -12.31 1.39
CA SER A 165 24.01 -12.34 0.44
C SER A 165 25.13 -11.36 0.78
N GLN A 166 24.95 -10.46 1.74
CA GLN A 166 25.95 -9.50 2.24
C GLN A 166 26.44 -9.83 3.66
N ALA A 167 26.19 -11.04 4.16
CA ALA A 167 26.84 -11.48 5.38
C ALA A 167 28.36 -11.45 5.11
N PRO A 168 29.17 -10.66 5.86
CA PRO A 168 30.61 -10.63 5.65
C PRO A 168 31.13 -12.03 5.97
N THR A 169 31.82 -12.60 4.98
CA THR A 169 32.73 -13.73 5.25
C THR A 169 33.69 -13.25 6.31
N GLN A 170 33.52 -13.68 7.54
CA GLN A 170 34.47 -13.46 8.61
C GLN A 170 35.74 -14.23 8.17
N LEU A 171 36.73 -13.49 7.74
CA LEU A 171 38.09 -13.97 7.60
C LEU A 171 38.61 -14.26 9.03
N PHE A 172 38.83 -15.54 9.31
CA PHE A 172 39.65 -16.00 10.41
C PHE A 172 41.12 -15.83 10.02
#